data_3b99360a99cbb426a240100dbc0ef4c3
#
_entry.id   3b99360a99cbb426a240100dbc0ef4c3
#
_cell.length_a   1.000
_cell.length_b   1.000
_cell.length_c   1.000
_cell.angle_alpha   90.00
_cell.angle_beta   90.00
_cell.angle_gamma   90.00
#
_symmetry.space_group_name_H-M   'P 1'
#
loop_
_entity.id
_entity.type
_entity.pdbx_description
1 polymer ?
#
loop_
_entity_poly.entity_id
_entity_poly.type
_entity_poly.pdbx_seq_one_letter_code
_entity_poly.pdbx_strand_id
1 'polypeptide(L)'
;MEGPGGWRIPDSYHRWLLLAVGTVAVVWSAALLPSGCQSDAPTRRADLPQSPLEGRTPGPAPASKASGATATAKAPELPKPPAQRPLVPTTEPVMRVRVASLRGEPIVLSHASGWLWMKPQNAAQGRTVRTPVSLQPIDGGWRMVEASGTSAASRVDLPGSGTLSIEPPRGSSGEIQWKGGAWPGAATLVSRPDIGTDAADLVFAVPMETYLPGVLAKELYKGWSREAYRSQAVAARSYAMCEHAWWEGRRHFDVVAGQGSQAWVGATADATSRDAVRDTRGEYLVFDGRVVPAYYSSCCGGAPASATDAIREGSWMDIAPLNVVSAQNARAKDCCEKAPTARWKVTLPIAEFTRRLNAWAQEEGRKDLTQLATVKSMVVAQANPAGRPVSFKISDGKSHVALWGSEDLRYAVNAGATGSKDTLKSGFVSPRFDGSKITLEGRGHGHGAGMCQFGAEAMGKAGRDHRQILARYYPGSTIAQMPSGGAAASTDQASMPAGR
;
A
#
# COMPACT_ATOMS: atom_id res chain seq x y z
N MET A 1 37.91 22.82 -3.06
CA MET A 1 36.67 23.41 -2.48
C MET A 1 35.64 22.29 -2.44
N GLU A 2 35.57 21.65 -1.29
CA GLU A 2 34.69 20.51 -1.02
C GLU A 2 33.30 21.06 -0.68
N GLY A 3 32.28 20.60 -1.37
CA GLY A 3 30.86 20.89 -1.07
C GLY A 3 30.31 19.89 -0.06
N PRO A 4 29.39 20.30 0.81
CA PRO A 4 28.99 19.52 1.98
C PRO A 4 27.96 18.44 1.69
N GLY A 5 28.25 17.24 2.22
CA GLY A 5 27.26 16.32 2.77
C GLY A 5 26.32 15.62 1.81
N GLY A 6 26.75 14.47 1.27
CA GLY A 6 25.83 13.49 0.66
C GLY A 6 24.82 12.96 1.69
N TRP A 7 23.54 13.28 1.51
CA TRP A 7 22.44 12.77 2.31
C TRP A 7 22.12 11.34 1.91
N ARG A 8 22.23 10.43 2.86
CA ARG A 8 21.77 9.05 2.69
C ARG A 8 20.27 9.00 2.93
N ILE A 9 19.53 8.43 1.99
CA ILE A 9 18.12 8.09 2.18
C ILE A 9 18.08 6.90 3.15
N PRO A 10 17.30 6.95 4.24
CA PRO A 10 17.18 5.82 5.17
C PRO A 10 16.52 4.61 4.49
N ASP A 11 17.04 3.41 4.74
CA ASP A 11 16.51 2.11 4.28
C ASP A 11 15.13 1.75 4.86
N SER A 12 14.48 2.68 5.51
CA SER A 12 13.31 2.51 6.37
C SER A 12 12.02 2.11 5.68
N TYR A 13 11.85 2.43 4.41
CA TYR A 13 10.60 2.18 3.69
C TYR A 13 10.23 0.68 3.58
N HIS A 14 11.20 -0.20 3.69
CA HIS A 14 11.00 -1.63 3.46
C HIS A 14 10.99 -2.49 4.73
N ARG A 15 11.50 -1.98 5.86
CA ARG A 15 11.51 -2.74 7.12
C ARG A 15 10.14 -2.81 7.80
N TRP A 16 9.32 -1.79 7.67
CA TRP A 16 7.95 -1.78 8.23
C TRP A 16 6.98 -2.74 7.54
N LEU A 17 7.29 -3.16 6.33
CA LEU A 17 6.53 -4.18 5.60
C LEU A 17 6.69 -5.59 6.17
N LEU A 18 7.71 -5.85 6.98
CA LEU A 18 8.01 -7.18 7.53
C LEU A 18 7.42 -7.40 8.93
N LEU A 19 7.04 -6.34 9.67
CA LEU A 19 6.58 -6.44 11.06
C LEU A 19 5.04 -6.43 11.24
N ALA A 20 4.26 -6.30 10.18
CA ALA A 20 2.80 -6.15 10.26
C ALA A 20 2.00 -7.44 10.08
N VAL A 21 2.55 -8.63 10.38
CA VAL A 21 1.81 -9.89 10.31
C VAL A 21 1.67 -10.50 11.70
N GLY A 22 0.73 -9.95 12.47
CA GLY A 22 0.21 -10.53 13.70
C GLY A 22 -1.21 -11.07 13.49
N THR A 23 -1.40 -12.32 13.84
CA THR A 23 -2.59 -13.16 13.73
C THR A 23 -3.83 -12.55 14.37
N VAL A 24 -4.97 -12.53 13.68
CA VAL A 24 -6.30 -12.34 14.30
C VAL A 24 -7.20 -13.51 13.93
N ALA A 25 -7.49 -14.35 14.93
CA ALA A 25 -8.55 -15.35 14.87
C ALA A 25 -9.91 -14.67 15.06
N VAL A 26 -10.82 -14.83 14.11
CA VAL A 26 -12.21 -14.34 14.20
C VAL A 26 -13.11 -15.51 14.59
N VAL A 27 -13.70 -15.42 15.79
CA VAL A 27 -14.78 -16.31 16.24
C VAL A 27 -16.11 -15.69 15.78
N TRP A 28 -16.87 -16.43 14.97
CA TRP A 28 -18.25 -16.09 14.60
C TRP A 28 -19.22 -16.70 15.60
N SER A 29 -20.00 -15.88 16.29
CA SER A 29 -21.19 -16.32 17.00
C SER A 29 -22.42 -15.77 16.30
N ALA A 30 -23.26 -16.67 15.81
CA ALA A 30 -24.58 -16.33 15.26
C ALA A 30 -25.58 -16.15 16.41
N ALA A 31 -26.35 -15.07 16.40
CA ALA A 31 -27.54 -14.93 17.24
C ALA A 31 -28.72 -14.41 16.41
N LEU A 32 -29.82 -15.12 16.58
CA LEU A 32 -31.14 -14.98 15.94
C LEU A 32 -31.90 -13.74 16.40
N LEU A 33 -32.69 -13.18 15.47
CA LEU A 33 -33.68 -12.10 15.68
C LEU A 33 -34.91 -12.55 16.43
N PRO A 34 -35.66 -11.61 17.06
CA PRO A 34 -37.05 -11.47 16.66
C PRO A 34 -37.53 -10.04 16.38
N SER A 35 -38.62 -10.00 15.60
CA SER A 35 -39.33 -8.87 15.06
C SER A 35 -40.13 -8.06 16.10
N GLY A 36 -40.35 -6.75 15.88
CA GLY A 36 -41.35 -5.95 16.58
C GLY A 36 -41.33 -4.47 16.14
N CYS A 37 -42.43 -3.98 15.59
CA CYS A 37 -42.69 -2.60 15.15
C CYS A 37 -42.84 -1.60 16.29
N GLN A 38 -42.45 -0.34 16.13
CA GLN A 38 -43.25 0.89 16.01
C GLN A 38 -42.42 2.15 16.31
N SER A 39 -42.56 3.10 15.40
CA SER A 39 -42.57 4.57 15.43
C SER A 39 -42.02 5.33 16.64
N ASP A 40 -41.01 6.19 16.42
CA ASP A 40 -41.08 7.65 16.52
C ASP A 40 -39.73 8.26 16.13
N ALA A 41 -39.78 9.28 15.26
CA ALA A 41 -38.60 10.00 14.83
C ALA A 41 -38.14 11.04 15.87
N PRO A 42 -36.84 11.19 16.07
CA PRO A 42 -36.24 12.50 15.91
C PRO A 42 -35.02 12.47 15.02
N THR A 43 -34.84 13.56 14.32
CA THR A 43 -33.72 13.89 13.41
C THR A 43 -32.37 13.52 13.98
N ARG A 44 -31.78 12.39 13.55
CA ARG A 44 -30.41 12.04 13.78
C ARG A 44 -29.54 12.45 12.58
N ARG A 45 -28.49 13.19 12.87
CA ARG A 45 -27.37 13.39 11.94
C ARG A 45 -26.96 12.03 11.39
N ALA A 46 -26.92 11.92 10.07
CA ALA A 46 -26.43 10.73 9.39
C ALA A 46 -24.96 10.50 9.80
N ASP A 47 -24.72 9.42 10.54
CA ASP A 47 -23.37 8.92 10.78
C ASP A 47 -22.83 8.42 9.44
N LEU A 48 -21.83 9.12 8.92
CA LEU A 48 -21.09 8.68 7.75
C LEU A 48 -20.29 7.42 8.13
N PRO A 49 -20.31 6.38 7.31
CA PRO A 49 -19.55 5.16 7.59
C PRO A 49 -18.07 5.47 7.74
N GLN A 50 -17.46 4.90 8.76
CA GLN A 50 -16.01 5.02 9.01
C GLN A 50 -15.22 4.43 7.86
N SER A 51 -14.08 5.05 7.55
CA SER A 51 -13.17 4.59 6.51
C SER A 51 -12.80 3.14 6.71
N PRO A 52 -12.79 2.30 5.67
CA PRO A 52 -12.23 0.95 5.74
C PRO A 52 -10.78 0.90 6.24
N LEU A 53 -10.11 2.05 6.27
CA LEU A 53 -8.73 2.21 6.76
C LEU A 53 -8.61 2.38 8.28
N GLU A 54 -9.72 2.56 9.02
CA GLU A 54 -9.66 2.80 10.48
C GLU A 54 -9.64 1.53 11.34
N GLY A 55 -9.70 0.35 10.77
CA GLY A 55 -10.00 -0.87 11.51
C GLY A 55 -8.86 -1.82 11.85
N ARG A 56 -7.57 -1.47 11.76
CA ARG A 56 -6.50 -2.40 12.18
C ARG A 56 -5.26 -1.68 12.71
N THR A 57 -5.23 -1.48 14.00
CA THR A 57 -3.98 -1.31 14.76
C THR A 57 -3.37 -2.68 15.07
N PRO A 58 -2.04 -2.85 14.96
CA PRO A 58 -1.36 -4.06 15.43
C PRO A 58 -1.50 -4.18 16.94
N GLY A 59 -1.90 -5.34 17.44
CA GLY A 59 -1.86 -5.68 18.85
C GLY A 59 -0.41 -5.81 19.36
N PRO A 60 -0.16 -5.69 20.69
CA PRO A 60 1.17 -5.79 21.26
C PRO A 60 1.73 -7.21 21.10
N ALA A 61 2.95 -7.30 20.57
CA ALA A 61 3.71 -8.54 20.53
C ALA A 61 4.14 -8.97 21.94
N PRO A 62 4.12 -10.27 22.29
CA PRO A 62 4.66 -10.77 23.54
C PRO A 62 6.19 -10.61 23.55
N ALA A 63 6.73 -10.11 24.65
CA ALA A 63 8.15 -9.98 24.89
C ALA A 63 8.82 -11.37 24.94
N SER A 64 9.61 -11.72 23.94
CA SER A 64 10.51 -12.86 23.98
C SER A 64 11.91 -12.39 24.42
N LYS A 65 12.43 -13.02 25.47
CA LYS A 65 13.81 -12.86 25.93
C LYS A 65 14.74 -13.44 24.85
N ALA A 66 15.51 -12.61 24.18
CA ALA A 66 16.57 -13.03 23.29
C ALA A 66 17.92 -12.96 24.01
N SER A 67 18.52 -14.10 24.19
CA SER A 67 19.94 -14.29 24.51
C SER A 67 20.67 -14.61 23.21
N GLY A 68 21.84 -14.00 22.98
CA GLY A 68 22.82 -14.43 21.98
C GLY A 68 23.08 -13.42 20.87
N ALA A 69 24.18 -12.66 21.01
CA ALA A 69 24.73 -11.81 19.97
C ALA A 69 25.28 -12.67 18.83
N THR A 70 24.65 -12.59 17.66
CA THR A 70 25.24 -13.06 16.40
C THR A 70 25.34 -11.85 15.46
N ALA A 71 26.52 -11.67 14.85
CA ALA A 71 26.81 -10.59 13.94
C ALA A 71 25.74 -10.51 12.83
N THR A 72 25.00 -9.40 12.79
CA THR A 72 24.01 -9.13 11.76
C THR A 72 24.72 -8.85 10.44
N ALA A 73 24.64 -9.80 9.51
CA ALA A 73 24.93 -9.53 8.12
C ALA A 73 24.04 -8.38 7.64
N LYS A 74 24.65 -7.36 7.05
CA LYS A 74 23.96 -6.20 6.47
C LYS A 74 22.95 -6.72 5.42
N ALA A 75 21.67 -6.45 5.61
CA ALA A 75 20.65 -6.79 4.63
C ALA A 75 21.03 -6.16 3.27
N PRO A 76 20.83 -6.88 2.14
CA PRO A 76 21.15 -6.35 0.83
C PRO A 76 20.39 -5.03 0.61
N GLU A 77 21.13 -4.01 0.20
CA GLU A 77 20.60 -2.68 -0.12
C GLU A 77 19.61 -2.84 -1.28
N LEU A 78 18.35 -2.46 -1.07
CA LEU A 78 17.36 -2.51 -2.14
C LEU A 78 17.76 -1.56 -3.27
N PRO A 79 17.55 -1.94 -4.52
CA PRO A 79 17.87 -1.08 -5.66
C PRO A 79 17.10 0.24 -5.56
N LYS A 80 17.81 1.34 -5.75
CA LYS A 80 17.21 2.68 -5.78
C LYS A 80 16.24 2.80 -6.96
N PRO A 81 15.14 3.56 -6.82
CA PRO A 81 14.30 3.89 -7.95
C PRO A 81 15.13 4.50 -9.10
N PRO A 82 14.77 4.27 -10.36
CA PRO A 82 15.51 4.84 -11.48
C PRO A 82 15.44 6.38 -11.44
N ALA A 83 16.47 7.03 -11.97
CA ALA A 83 16.56 8.50 -12.00
C ALA A 83 15.49 9.17 -12.90
N GLN A 84 14.73 8.40 -13.68
CA GLN A 84 13.74 8.89 -14.63
C GLN A 84 12.41 8.15 -14.51
N ARG A 85 11.32 8.88 -14.79
CA ARG A 85 9.98 8.30 -14.92
C ARG A 85 9.94 7.32 -16.10
N PRO A 86 9.11 6.24 -16.03
CA PRO A 86 9.02 5.26 -17.09
C PRO A 86 8.44 5.85 -18.38
N LEU A 87 8.85 5.28 -19.49
CA LEU A 87 8.20 5.48 -20.77
C LEU A 87 6.82 4.84 -20.77
N VAL A 88 5.99 5.24 -21.71
CA VAL A 88 4.68 4.66 -21.94
C VAL A 88 4.84 3.18 -22.33
N PRO A 89 4.19 2.24 -21.65
CA PRO A 89 4.21 0.83 -22.05
C PRO A 89 3.41 0.62 -23.34
N THR A 90 3.86 -0.31 -24.17
CA THR A 90 3.20 -0.69 -25.43
C THR A 90 2.11 -1.74 -25.26
N THR A 91 2.07 -2.41 -24.13
CA THR A 91 1.11 -3.46 -23.77
C THR A 91 0.59 -3.26 -22.36
N GLU A 92 -0.57 -3.85 -22.05
CA GLU A 92 -1.12 -3.86 -20.70
C GLU A 92 -0.16 -4.56 -19.73
N PRO A 93 0.31 -3.90 -18.65
CA PRO A 93 1.18 -4.53 -17.67
C PRO A 93 0.47 -5.63 -16.87
N VAL A 94 1.22 -6.66 -16.50
CA VAL A 94 0.81 -7.67 -15.52
C VAL A 94 1.42 -7.30 -14.18
N MET A 95 0.59 -6.85 -13.26
CA MET A 95 1.01 -6.40 -11.93
C MET A 95 1.40 -7.58 -11.05
N ARG A 96 2.58 -7.52 -10.43
CA ARG A 96 3.03 -8.46 -9.43
C ARG A 96 2.75 -7.89 -8.05
N VAL A 97 1.70 -8.41 -7.40
CA VAL A 97 1.19 -7.87 -6.14
C VAL A 97 1.56 -8.78 -4.98
N ARG A 98 2.43 -8.35 -4.08
CA ARG A 98 2.71 -9.08 -2.84
C ARG A 98 1.56 -8.90 -1.87
N VAL A 99 0.82 -9.98 -1.59
CA VAL A 99 -0.33 -9.95 -0.68
C VAL A 99 0.03 -10.33 0.74
N ALA A 100 1.11 -11.07 0.93
CA ALA A 100 1.62 -11.42 2.25
C ALA A 100 3.13 -11.69 2.23
N SER A 101 3.75 -11.43 3.38
CA SER A 101 5.04 -11.96 3.78
C SER A 101 4.80 -12.77 5.05
N LEU A 102 5.07 -14.06 5.01
CA LEU A 102 4.69 -15.04 6.04
C LEU A 102 5.94 -15.69 6.61
N ARG A 103 5.89 -16.06 7.88
CA ARG A 103 6.96 -16.80 8.56
C ARG A 103 6.37 -17.86 9.48
N GLY A 104 6.85 -19.10 9.32
CA GLY A 104 6.43 -20.22 10.16
C GLY A 104 4.99 -20.72 9.95
N GLU A 105 4.17 -19.99 9.18
CA GLU A 105 2.79 -20.36 8.91
C GLU A 105 2.64 -21.07 7.57
N PRO A 106 1.84 -22.13 7.47
CA PRO A 106 1.52 -22.76 6.20
C PRO A 106 0.59 -21.85 5.36
N ILE A 107 0.81 -21.85 4.07
CA ILE A 107 -0.01 -21.15 3.08
C ILE A 107 -1.01 -22.14 2.51
N VAL A 108 -2.28 -22.00 2.88
CA VAL A 108 -3.35 -22.88 2.41
C VAL A 108 -4.10 -22.23 1.27
N LEU A 109 -4.01 -22.86 0.09
CA LEU A 109 -4.66 -22.37 -1.13
C LEU A 109 -5.76 -23.35 -1.58
N SER A 110 -6.82 -22.78 -2.16
CA SER A 110 -7.88 -23.56 -2.79
C SER A 110 -8.39 -22.90 -4.06
N HIS A 111 -9.15 -23.65 -4.85
CA HIS A 111 -9.80 -23.19 -6.07
C HIS A 111 -11.15 -23.90 -6.23
N ALA A 112 -12.12 -23.25 -6.84
CA ALA A 112 -13.48 -23.77 -7.00
C ALA A 112 -13.55 -25.08 -7.79
N SER A 113 -12.61 -25.33 -8.72
CA SER A 113 -12.50 -26.59 -9.46
C SER A 113 -12.04 -27.78 -8.59
N GLY A 114 -11.57 -27.56 -7.37
CA GLY A 114 -10.93 -28.57 -6.52
C GLY A 114 -9.47 -28.87 -6.88
N TRP A 115 -8.87 -28.13 -7.82
CA TRP A 115 -7.53 -28.39 -8.35
C TRP A 115 -6.75 -27.09 -8.57
N LEU A 116 -5.40 -27.16 -8.47
CA LEU A 116 -4.45 -26.14 -8.89
C LEU A 116 -3.31 -26.80 -9.67
N TRP A 117 -2.74 -26.08 -10.64
CA TRP A 117 -1.51 -26.49 -11.29
C TRP A 117 -0.33 -25.80 -10.58
N MET A 118 0.74 -26.58 -10.34
CA MET A 118 1.92 -26.10 -9.60
C MET A 118 3.21 -26.49 -10.30
N LYS A 119 4.16 -25.56 -10.34
CA LYS A 119 5.48 -25.79 -10.91
C LYS A 119 6.59 -25.16 -10.08
N PRO A 120 7.47 -25.94 -9.45
CA PRO A 120 8.73 -25.45 -8.91
C PRO A 120 9.59 -24.84 -10.02
N GLN A 121 10.31 -23.74 -9.75
CA GLN A 121 11.09 -23.02 -10.75
C GLN A 121 12.08 -23.93 -11.51
N ASN A 122 12.73 -24.84 -10.79
CA ASN A 122 13.76 -25.74 -11.36
C ASN A 122 13.18 -27.06 -11.91
N ALA A 123 11.86 -27.25 -11.87
CA ALA A 123 11.24 -28.46 -12.41
C ALA A 123 11.00 -28.33 -13.92
N ALA A 124 11.30 -29.37 -14.68
CA ALA A 124 11.00 -29.42 -16.11
C ALA A 124 9.51 -29.31 -16.38
N GLN A 125 8.68 -29.96 -15.52
CA GLN A 125 7.23 -30.00 -15.66
C GLN A 125 6.54 -29.64 -14.34
N GLY A 126 5.36 -29.03 -14.45
CA GLY A 126 4.44 -28.83 -13.33
C GLY A 126 3.52 -30.04 -13.15
N ARG A 127 2.78 -30.02 -12.04
CA ARG A 127 1.78 -31.04 -11.71
C ARG A 127 0.46 -30.40 -11.26
N THR A 128 -0.64 -31.10 -11.50
CA THR A 128 -1.93 -30.75 -10.91
C THR A 128 -2.01 -31.31 -9.50
N VAL A 129 -2.47 -30.51 -8.56
CA VAL A 129 -2.63 -30.87 -7.14
C VAL A 129 -4.07 -30.65 -6.69
N ARG A 130 -4.52 -31.47 -5.77
CA ARG A 130 -5.85 -31.35 -5.19
C ARG A 130 -5.90 -30.24 -4.13
N THR A 131 -6.99 -29.49 -4.09
CA THR A 131 -7.17 -28.42 -3.10
C THR A 131 -8.24 -28.78 -2.04
N PRO A 132 -8.14 -28.21 -0.81
CA PRO A 132 -7.12 -27.27 -0.35
C PRO A 132 -5.73 -27.90 -0.29
N VAL A 133 -4.71 -27.13 -0.68
CA VAL A 133 -3.31 -27.54 -0.57
C VAL A 133 -2.59 -26.61 0.42
N SER A 134 -1.84 -27.22 1.34
CA SER A 134 -1.01 -26.51 2.31
C SER A 134 0.45 -26.52 1.86
N LEU A 135 1.07 -25.35 1.83
CA LEU A 135 2.44 -25.11 1.38
C LEU A 135 3.24 -24.43 2.49
N GLN A 136 4.41 -24.95 2.76
CA GLN A 136 5.31 -24.39 3.76
C GLN A 136 6.74 -24.33 3.20
N PRO A 137 7.44 -23.21 3.31
CA PRO A 137 8.85 -23.14 2.98
C PRO A 137 9.65 -24.02 3.95
N ILE A 138 10.61 -24.77 3.43
CA ILE A 138 11.60 -25.54 4.17
C ILE A 138 12.98 -25.18 3.65
N ASP A 139 14.03 -25.60 4.35
CA ASP A 139 15.39 -25.40 3.87
C ASP A 139 15.57 -26.05 2.48
N GLY A 140 15.93 -25.22 1.51
CA GLY A 140 16.14 -25.64 0.13
C GLY A 140 14.90 -26.02 -0.68
N GLY A 141 13.66 -25.66 -0.26
CA GLY A 141 12.47 -25.97 -1.07
C GLY A 141 11.12 -25.74 -0.38
N TRP A 142 10.15 -26.56 -0.74
CA TRP A 142 8.77 -26.46 -0.27
C TRP A 142 8.24 -27.80 0.23
N ARG A 143 7.54 -27.77 1.34
CA ARG A 143 6.72 -28.88 1.81
C ARG A 143 5.28 -28.66 1.41
N MET A 144 4.72 -29.63 0.72
CA MET A 144 3.34 -29.62 0.25
C MET A 144 2.55 -30.72 0.96
N VAL A 145 1.32 -30.38 1.38
CA VAL A 145 0.34 -31.33 1.93
C VAL A 145 -0.96 -31.12 1.17
N GLU A 146 -1.38 -32.14 0.43
CA GLU A 146 -2.66 -32.13 -0.29
C GLU A 146 -3.79 -32.63 0.63
N ALA A 147 -5.00 -32.07 0.48
CA ALA A 147 -6.18 -32.63 1.11
C ALA A 147 -6.49 -34.01 0.52
N SER A 148 -6.35 -35.04 1.31
CA SER A 148 -6.74 -36.39 0.90
C SER A 148 -8.21 -36.65 1.20
N GLY A 149 -8.97 -37.10 0.20
CA GLY A 149 -10.40 -37.42 0.37
C GLY A 149 -10.68 -38.70 1.17
N THR A 150 -9.70 -39.57 1.47
CA THR A 150 -9.98 -40.92 2.03
C THR A 150 -8.92 -41.53 2.93
N SER A 151 -7.72 -41.01 3.08
CA SER A 151 -6.66 -41.50 3.99
C SER A 151 -5.47 -40.55 4.01
N ALA A 152 -4.70 -40.58 5.10
CA ALA A 152 -3.50 -39.81 5.40
C ALA A 152 -3.07 -38.77 4.35
N ALA A 153 -3.09 -37.49 4.71
CA ALA A 153 -2.64 -36.38 3.87
C ALA A 153 -1.32 -36.69 3.16
N SER A 154 -1.29 -36.64 1.82
CA SER A 154 -0.08 -36.87 1.04
C SER A 154 0.89 -35.72 1.26
N ARG A 155 2.00 -36.00 1.94
CA ARG A 155 3.10 -35.05 2.20
C ARG A 155 4.19 -35.26 1.14
N VAL A 156 4.52 -34.19 0.43
CA VAL A 156 5.57 -34.21 -0.59
C VAL A 156 6.51 -33.03 -0.35
N ASP A 157 7.79 -33.31 -0.22
CA ASP A 157 8.83 -32.27 -0.19
C ASP A 157 9.31 -32.02 -1.62
N LEU A 158 9.35 -30.74 -2.02
CA LEU A 158 9.74 -30.27 -3.36
C LEU A 158 11.11 -29.55 -3.24
N PRO A 159 12.21 -30.29 -3.38
CA PRO A 159 13.54 -29.72 -3.19
C PRO A 159 13.97 -28.80 -4.33
N GLY A 160 14.96 -27.95 -4.07
CA GLY A 160 15.73 -27.23 -5.06
C GLY A 160 15.06 -26.00 -5.68
N SER A 161 13.97 -25.49 -5.11
CA SER A 161 13.30 -24.32 -5.67
C SER A 161 12.98 -23.26 -4.61
N GLY A 162 13.58 -22.08 -4.75
CA GLY A 162 13.19 -20.89 -3.99
C GLY A 162 11.84 -20.30 -4.41
N THR A 163 11.31 -20.73 -5.58
CA THR A 163 10.08 -20.19 -6.17
C THR A 163 9.15 -21.30 -6.62
N LEU A 164 7.86 -21.16 -6.34
CA LEU A 164 6.80 -22.09 -6.73
C LEU A 164 5.69 -21.31 -7.44
N SER A 165 5.49 -21.58 -8.74
CA SER A 165 4.38 -21.02 -9.52
C SER A 165 3.12 -21.84 -9.31
N ILE A 166 1.97 -21.17 -9.20
CA ILE A 166 0.67 -21.77 -8.91
C ILE A 166 -0.38 -21.10 -9.78
N GLU A 167 -1.11 -21.88 -10.53
CA GLU A 167 -2.10 -21.38 -11.48
C GLU A 167 -3.43 -22.14 -11.33
N PRO A 168 -4.57 -21.51 -11.62
CA PRO A 168 -5.80 -22.23 -11.86
C PRO A 168 -5.62 -23.25 -13.00
N PRO A 169 -6.33 -24.39 -13.01
CA PRO A 169 -6.24 -25.35 -14.11
C PRO A 169 -6.61 -24.70 -15.44
N ARG A 170 -5.96 -25.10 -16.52
CA ARG A 170 -6.26 -24.58 -17.87
C ARG A 170 -7.74 -24.77 -18.21
N GLY A 171 -8.37 -23.68 -18.69
CA GLY A 171 -9.80 -23.67 -19.03
C GLY A 171 -10.74 -23.59 -17.84
N SER A 172 -10.25 -23.54 -16.59
CA SER A 172 -11.08 -23.24 -15.44
C SER A 172 -11.26 -21.73 -15.27
N SER A 173 -12.43 -21.34 -14.80
CA SER A 173 -12.73 -19.98 -14.36
C SER A 173 -12.63 -19.90 -12.83
N GLY A 174 -12.35 -18.71 -12.32
CA GLY A 174 -12.36 -18.44 -10.89
C GLY A 174 -10.99 -18.03 -10.35
N GLU A 175 -11.01 -17.64 -9.11
CA GLU A 175 -9.86 -17.10 -8.41
C GLU A 175 -9.26 -18.14 -7.45
N ILE A 176 -7.98 -17.98 -7.16
CA ILE A 176 -7.31 -18.71 -6.08
C ILE A 176 -7.84 -18.16 -4.75
N GLN A 177 -8.30 -19.03 -3.88
CA GLN A 177 -8.80 -18.67 -2.56
C GLN A 177 -7.68 -18.75 -1.52
N TRP A 178 -7.51 -17.69 -0.74
CA TRP A 178 -6.56 -17.62 0.37
C TRP A 178 -7.09 -16.73 1.49
N LYS A 179 -7.06 -17.22 2.74
CA LYS A 179 -7.53 -16.49 3.94
C LYS A 179 -8.90 -15.80 3.76
N GLY A 180 -9.84 -16.49 3.10
CA GLY A 180 -11.20 -15.98 2.85
C GLY A 180 -11.32 -14.92 1.75
N GLY A 181 -10.23 -14.56 1.09
CA GLY A 181 -10.22 -13.69 -0.08
C GLY A 181 -10.16 -14.47 -1.39
N ALA A 182 -10.66 -13.87 -2.46
CA ALA A 182 -10.62 -14.37 -3.83
C ALA A 182 -9.58 -13.58 -4.63
N TRP A 183 -8.57 -14.26 -5.15
CA TRP A 183 -7.40 -13.63 -5.75
C TRP A 183 -7.28 -14.01 -7.22
N PRO A 184 -7.49 -13.07 -8.15
CA PRO A 184 -7.40 -13.34 -9.58
C PRO A 184 -5.94 -13.48 -10.04
N GLY A 185 -5.75 -14.22 -11.14
CA GLY A 185 -4.44 -14.41 -11.75
C GLY A 185 -3.68 -15.61 -11.21
N ALA A 186 -2.37 -15.63 -11.48
CA ALA A 186 -1.46 -16.67 -11.03
C ALA A 186 -0.79 -16.27 -9.72
N ALA A 187 -0.60 -17.21 -8.79
CA ALA A 187 0.16 -17.01 -7.57
C ALA A 187 1.61 -17.49 -7.74
N THR A 188 2.52 -16.82 -7.07
CA THR A 188 3.91 -17.24 -6.91
C THR A 188 4.28 -17.17 -5.45
N LEU A 189 4.81 -18.27 -4.91
CA LEU A 189 5.45 -18.28 -3.62
C LEU A 189 6.96 -18.11 -3.81
N VAL A 190 7.54 -17.16 -3.08
CA VAL A 190 8.97 -16.86 -3.13
C VAL A 190 9.56 -17.07 -1.74
N SER A 191 10.49 -18.02 -1.60
CA SER A 191 11.21 -18.24 -0.35
C SER A 191 12.04 -17.01 0.02
N ARG A 192 12.09 -16.68 1.31
CA ARG A 192 12.77 -15.49 1.84
C ARG A 192 13.82 -15.87 2.88
N PRO A 193 14.91 -16.57 2.45
CA PRO A 193 15.96 -16.99 3.38
C PRO A 193 16.70 -15.81 4.06
N ASP A 194 16.59 -14.60 3.49
CA ASP A 194 17.09 -13.36 4.06
C ASP A 194 16.41 -12.95 5.36
N ILE A 195 15.19 -13.44 5.61
CA ILE A 195 14.42 -13.18 6.84
C ILE A 195 14.12 -14.44 7.66
N GLY A 196 14.34 -15.62 7.10
CA GLY A 196 14.17 -16.91 7.78
C GLY A 196 14.00 -18.07 6.80
N THR A 197 14.49 -19.24 7.14
CA THR A 197 14.36 -20.46 6.31
C THR A 197 12.90 -20.93 6.18
N ASP A 198 12.03 -20.45 7.07
CA ASP A 198 10.59 -20.70 7.14
C ASP A 198 9.76 -19.52 6.61
N ALA A 199 10.40 -18.56 5.94
CA ALA A 199 9.75 -17.35 5.45
C ALA A 199 9.49 -17.38 3.94
N ALA A 200 8.35 -16.79 3.53
CA ALA A 200 7.93 -16.70 2.15
C ALA A 200 7.08 -15.47 1.87
N ASP A 201 7.18 -14.95 0.65
CA ASP A 201 6.25 -13.99 0.08
C ASP A 201 5.23 -14.70 -0.82
N LEU A 202 3.94 -14.33 -0.67
CA LEU A 202 2.87 -14.71 -1.58
C LEU A 202 2.59 -13.53 -2.53
N VAL A 203 2.82 -13.75 -3.81
CA VAL A 203 2.69 -12.74 -4.87
C VAL A 203 1.68 -13.19 -5.92
N PHE A 204 0.76 -12.32 -6.31
CA PHE A 204 -0.17 -12.57 -7.42
C PHE A 204 0.25 -11.75 -8.64
N ALA A 205 0.32 -12.43 -9.79
CA ALA A 205 0.48 -11.82 -11.11
C ALA A 205 -0.91 -11.64 -11.74
N VAL A 206 -1.31 -10.39 -11.94
CA VAL A 206 -2.68 -10.05 -12.37
C VAL A 206 -2.65 -8.93 -13.42
N PRO A 207 -3.40 -9.06 -14.56
CA PRO A 207 -3.51 -7.97 -15.52
C PRO A 207 -4.00 -6.67 -14.87
N MET A 208 -3.48 -5.53 -15.31
CA MET A 208 -3.77 -4.20 -14.74
C MET A 208 -5.27 -3.94 -14.59
N GLU A 209 -6.05 -4.20 -15.65
CA GLU A 209 -7.48 -3.92 -15.63
C GLU A 209 -8.29 -4.89 -14.74
N THR A 210 -7.71 -6.03 -14.39
CA THR A 210 -8.26 -6.97 -13.39
C THR A 210 -7.84 -6.59 -11.95
N TYR A 211 -6.67 -5.98 -11.81
CA TYR A 211 -6.13 -5.51 -10.53
C TYR A 211 -6.89 -4.28 -9.99
N LEU A 212 -7.13 -3.30 -10.85
CA LEU A 212 -7.65 -1.98 -10.46
C LEU A 212 -9.01 -2.00 -9.74
N PRO A 213 -10.01 -2.81 -10.12
CA PRO A 213 -11.29 -2.83 -9.38
C PRO A 213 -11.13 -3.13 -7.89
N GLY A 214 -10.24 -4.07 -7.54
CA GLY A 214 -9.93 -4.41 -6.16
C GLY A 214 -9.18 -3.29 -5.41
N VAL A 215 -8.43 -2.46 -6.11
CA VAL A 215 -7.82 -1.24 -5.56
C VAL A 215 -8.91 -0.21 -5.24
N LEU A 216 -9.75 0.13 -6.22
CA LEU A 216 -10.78 1.15 -6.04
C LEU A 216 -11.76 0.78 -4.91
N ALA A 217 -12.16 -0.48 -4.84
CA ALA A 217 -13.06 -0.98 -3.80
C ALA A 217 -12.47 -0.85 -2.39
N LYS A 218 -11.15 -0.77 -2.25
CA LYS A 218 -10.46 -0.61 -0.96
C LYS A 218 -10.11 0.85 -0.66
N GLU A 219 -9.84 1.64 -1.68
CA GLU A 219 -9.40 3.03 -1.56
C GLU A 219 -10.56 4.01 -1.38
N LEU A 220 -11.75 3.72 -1.94
CA LEU A 220 -12.86 4.65 -1.97
C LEU A 220 -14.05 4.16 -1.13
N TYR A 221 -14.88 5.09 -0.71
CA TYR A 221 -16.11 4.76 0.02
C TYR A 221 -17.24 4.41 -0.96
N LYS A 222 -18.02 3.41 -0.59
CA LYS A 222 -19.25 3.09 -1.33
C LYS A 222 -20.18 4.30 -1.38
N GLY A 223 -20.80 4.50 -2.54
CA GLY A 223 -21.73 5.60 -2.76
C GLY A 223 -21.09 6.94 -3.13
N TRP A 224 -19.76 6.96 -3.32
CA TRP A 224 -19.11 8.12 -3.92
C TRP A 224 -19.45 8.26 -5.39
N SER A 225 -19.27 9.48 -5.92
CA SER A 225 -19.60 9.83 -7.30
C SER A 225 -18.83 9.00 -8.31
N ARG A 226 -19.46 8.66 -9.43
CA ARG A 226 -18.85 7.92 -10.54
C ARG A 226 -17.57 8.61 -11.02
N GLU A 227 -17.55 9.94 -11.02
CA GLU A 227 -16.40 10.71 -11.50
C GLU A 227 -15.21 10.67 -10.53
N ALA A 228 -15.45 10.54 -9.21
CA ALA A 228 -14.38 10.28 -8.25
C ALA A 228 -13.77 8.89 -8.47
N TYR A 229 -14.59 7.87 -8.70
CA TYR A 229 -14.10 6.52 -9.03
C TYR A 229 -13.32 6.47 -10.35
N ARG A 230 -13.79 7.16 -11.39
CA ARG A 230 -13.10 7.26 -12.68
C ARG A 230 -11.75 7.97 -12.54
N SER A 231 -11.71 9.10 -11.80
CA SER A 231 -10.46 9.80 -11.51
C SER A 231 -9.47 8.93 -10.77
N GLN A 232 -9.96 8.18 -9.79
CA GLN A 232 -9.13 7.25 -9.02
C GLN A 232 -8.61 6.10 -9.90
N ALA A 233 -9.41 5.58 -10.84
CA ALA A 233 -8.98 4.52 -11.75
C ALA A 233 -7.81 4.99 -12.63
N VAL A 234 -7.89 6.19 -13.22
CA VAL A 234 -6.81 6.75 -14.04
C VAL A 234 -5.56 7.04 -13.20
N ALA A 235 -5.72 7.63 -12.01
CA ALA A 235 -4.59 7.91 -11.12
C ALA A 235 -3.93 6.61 -10.62
N ALA A 236 -4.71 5.63 -10.17
CA ALA A 236 -4.20 4.35 -9.68
C ALA A 236 -3.49 3.56 -10.78
N ARG A 237 -4.00 3.60 -12.02
CA ARG A 237 -3.35 2.98 -13.18
C ARG A 237 -2.00 3.62 -13.45
N SER A 238 -1.94 4.95 -13.48
CA SER A 238 -0.70 5.69 -13.73
C SER A 238 0.36 5.41 -12.66
N TYR A 239 -0.04 5.38 -11.40
CA TYR A 239 0.85 5.00 -10.29
C TYR A 239 1.36 3.56 -10.44
N ALA A 240 0.46 2.60 -10.66
CA ALA A 240 0.82 1.19 -10.81
C ALA A 240 1.75 0.93 -11.99
N MET A 241 1.55 1.63 -13.13
CA MET A 241 2.46 1.58 -14.29
C MET A 241 3.88 2.02 -13.93
N CYS A 242 4.02 3.06 -13.12
CA CYS A 242 5.33 3.51 -12.65
C CYS A 242 5.97 2.48 -11.73
N GLU A 243 5.24 1.95 -10.75
CA GLU A 243 5.73 0.92 -9.84
C GLU A 243 6.18 -0.33 -10.60
N HIS A 244 5.36 -0.81 -11.54
CA HIS A 244 5.72 -1.96 -12.40
C HIS A 244 7.05 -1.72 -13.13
N ALA A 245 7.16 -0.61 -13.85
CA ALA A 245 8.35 -0.31 -14.63
C ALA A 245 9.61 -0.10 -13.77
N TRP A 246 9.47 0.42 -12.55
CA TRP A 246 10.61 0.58 -11.66
C TRP A 246 11.09 -0.73 -11.06
N TRP A 247 10.19 -1.66 -10.76
CA TRP A 247 10.53 -2.88 -10.04
C TRP A 247 10.67 -4.11 -10.95
N GLU A 248 10.34 -3.97 -12.23
CA GLU A 248 10.56 -5.03 -13.19
C GLU A 248 12.06 -5.42 -13.25
N GLY A 249 12.34 -6.72 -13.12
CA GLY A 249 13.70 -7.26 -13.10
C GLY A 249 14.54 -6.92 -11.87
N ARG A 250 14.01 -6.14 -10.90
CA ARG A 250 14.76 -5.69 -9.70
C ARG A 250 14.30 -6.37 -8.42
N ARG A 251 13.03 -6.73 -8.34
CA ARG A 251 12.45 -7.51 -7.24
C ARG A 251 11.31 -8.38 -7.76
N HIS A 252 10.86 -9.33 -6.96
CA HIS A 252 9.83 -10.30 -7.35
C HIS A 252 8.38 -9.78 -7.23
N PHE A 253 8.16 -8.52 -6.89
CA PHE A 253 6.84 -7.87 -6.85
C PHE A 253 6.94 -6.39 -7.22
N ASP A 254 5.85 -5.80 -7.70
CA ASP A 254 5.77 -4.37 -8.05
C ASP A 254 5.20 -3.55 -6.91
N VAL A 255 4.12 -4.02 -6.31
CA VAL A 255 3.38 -3.34 -5.25
C VAL A 255 3.06 -4.29 -4.10
N VAL A 256 2.71 -3.71 -2.96
CA VAL A 256 2.22 -4.44 -1.79
C VAL A 256 0.75 -4.16 -1.61
N ALA A 257 -0.05 -5.20 -1.40
CA ALA A 257 -1.48 -5.10 -1.12
C ALA A 257 -1.75 -4.49 0.27
N GLY A 258 -1.43 -3.20 0.45
CA GLY A 258 -1.57 -2.52 1.74
C GLY A 258 -1.19 -1.05 1.68
N GLN A 259 -1.03 -0.43 2.85
CA GLN A 259 -0.73 1.01 2.97
C GLN A 259 0.64 1.41 2.40
N GLY A 260 1.54 0.45 2.18
CA GLY A 260 2.88 0.73 1.65
C GLY A 260 2.94 1.00 0.14
N SER A 261 1.86 0.71 -0.59
CA SER A 261 1.71 1.02 -2.03
C SER A 261 0.26 1.35 -2.34
N GLN A 262 -0.51 0.39 -2.89
CA GLN A 262 -1.94 0.51 -3.16
C GLN A 262 -2.68 -0.58 -2.41
N ALA A 263 -3.68 -0.21 -1.60
CA ALA A 263 -4.51 -1.19 -0.92
C ALA A 263 -5.30 -2.02 -1.95
N TRP A 264 -5.21 -3.35 -1.86
CA TRP A 264 -5.86 -4.28 -2.79
C TRP A 264 -6.58 -5.41 -2.04
N VAL A 265 -7.79 -5.73 -2.45
CA VAL A 265 -8.61 -6.77 -1.81
C VAL A 265 -8.79 -8.04 -2.67
N GLY A 266 -8.06 -8.14 -3.79
CA GLY A 266 -8.30 -9.21 -4.77
C GLY A 266 -9.52 -8.91 -5.63
N ALA A 267 -10.27 -9.95 -6.00
CA ALA A 267 -11.53 -9.80 -6.73
C ALA A 267 -12.57 -9.06 -5.89
N THR A 268 -13.38 -8.24 -6.55
CA THR A 268 -14.43 -7.47 -5.90
C THR A 268 -15.77 -7.59 -6.63
N ALA A 269 -16.85 -7.69 -5.86
CA ALA A 269 -18.22 -7.60 -6.35
C ALA A 269 -18.71 -6.16 -6.53
N ASP A 270 -17.92 -5.13 -6.12
CA ASP A 270 -18.31 -3.74 -6.22
C ASP A 270 -18.47 -3.29 -7.68
N ALA A 271 -19.72 -3.09 -8.11
CA ALA A 271 -20.02 -2.72 -9.49
C ALA A 271 -19.47 -1.34 -9.86
N THR A 272 -19.50 -0.37 -8.92
CA THR A 272 -19.01 0.99 -9.16
C THR A 272 -17.51 0.98 -9.50
N SER A 273 -16.73 0.20 -8.77
CA SER A 273 -15.28 0.01 -9.04
C SER A 273 -15.04 -0.61 -10.40
N ARG A 274 -15.77 -1.69 -10.73
CA ARG A 274 -15.63 -2.37 -12.03
C ARG A 274 -16.04 -1.48 -13.21
N ASP A 275 -17.15 -0.77 -13.05
CA ASP A 275 -17.65 0.15 -14.09
C ASP A 275 -16.69 1.31 -14.33
N ALA A 276 -16.14 1.91 -13.26
CA ALA A 276 -15.19 3.01 -13.39
C ALA A 276 -13.90 2.58 -14.12
N VAL A 277 -13.37 1.40 -13.81
CA VAL A 277 -12.19 0.85 -14.49
C VAL A 277 -12.50 0.55 -15.95
N ARG A 278 -13.66 -0.06 -16.25
CA ARG A 278 -14.10 -0.32 -17.62
C ARG A 278 -14.26 0.97 -18.43
N ASP A 279 -14.90 1.98 -17.86
CA ASP A 279 -15.19 3.25 -18.53
C ASP A 279 -13.95 4.11 -18.81
N THR A 280 -12.89 3.89 -18.04
CA THR A 280 -11.57 4.55 -18.20
C THR A 280 -10.49 3.57 -18.63
N ARG A 281 -10.89 2.45 -19.27
CA ARG A 281 -9.95 1.39 -19.65
C ARG A 281 -8.80 1.96 -20.46
N GLY A 282 -7.57 1.67 -20.04
CA GLY A 282 -6.36 2.11 -20.69
C GLY A 282 -6.03 3.61 -20.55
N GLU A 283 -6.86 4.44 -19.90
CA GLU A 283 -6.54 5.86 -19.66
C GLU A 283 -5.48 5.99 -18.55
N TYR A 284 -4.43 6.79 -18.79
CA TYR A 284 -3.37 7.10 -17.82
C TYR A 284 -2.82 8.53 -18.04
N LEU A 285 -2.10 9.04 -17.04
CA LEU A 285 -1.56 10.39 -17.06
C LEU A 285 -0.14 10.44 -17.63
N VAL A 286 0.11 11.38 -18.52
CA VAL A 286 1.40 11.64 -19.17
C VAL A 286 1.81 13.10 -18.99
N PHE A 287 3.08 13.32 -18.73
CA PHE A 287 3.74 14.63 -18.73
C PHE A 287 5.14 14.48 -19.35
N ASP A 288 5.50 15.35 -20.30
CA ASP A 288 6.76 15.28 -21.04
C ASP A 288 7.05 13.87 -21.61
N GLY A 289 6.06 13.26 -22.26
CA GLY A 289 6.19 11.96 -22.92
C GLY A 289 6.37 10.76 -21.98
N ARG A 290 6.23 10.94 -20.66
CA ARG A 290 6.45 9.90 -19.63
C ARG A 290 5.25 9.78 -18.71
N VAL A 291 5.04 8.57 -18.20
CA VAL A 291 3.95 8.32 -17.24
C VAL A 291 4.15 9.13 -15.97
N VAL A 292 3.07 9.72 -15.48
CA VAL A 292 3.05 10.44 -14.20
C VAL A 292 2.82 9.44 -13.06
N PRO A 293 3.68 9.38 -12.03
CA PRO A 293 3.41 8.60 -10.83
C PRO A 293 2.34 9.34 -10.01
N ALA A 294 1.10 9.10 -10.37
CA ALA A 294 -0.05 9.86 -9.90
C ALA A 294 -0.39 9.51 -8.44
N TYR A 295 0.40 10.03 -7.49
CA TYR A 295 0.14 9.88 -6.06
C TYR A 295 -1.23 10.40 -5.68
N TYR A 296 -1.85 9.79 -4.68
CA TYR A 296 -3.13 10.21 -4.12
C TYR A 296 -3.19 9.94 -2.62
N SER A 297 -4.01 10.67 -1.92
CA SER A 297 -4.23 10.48 -0.49
C SER A 297 -5.67 10.80 -0.08
N SER A 298 -6.10 10.26 1.04
CA SER A 298 -7.48 10.41 1.50
C SER A 298 -7.90 11.88 1.58
N CYS A 299 -7.15 12.72 2.31
CA CYS A 299 -7.51 14.12 2.53
C CYS A 299 -6.27 15.00 2.68
N CYS A 300 -6.13 16.05 1.85
CA CYS A 300 -5.02 16.98 1.92
C CYS A 300 -5.09 17.96 3.12
N GLY A 301 -6.23 18.01 3.84
CA GLY A 301 -6.43 18.93 4.97
C GLY A 301 -6.56 20.41 4.54
N GLY A 302 -6.88 20.67 3.27
CA GLY A 302 -7.04 22.02 2.70
C GLY A 302 -5.73 22.67 2.25
N ALA A 303 -4.58 21.99 2.37
CA ALA A 303 -3.30 22.43 1.81
C ALA A 303 -2.54 21.20 1.27
N PRO A 304 -2.32 21.12 -0.05
CA PRO A 304 -1.59 20.02 -0.66
C PRO A 304 -0.10 20.05 -0.28
N ALA A 305 0.56 18.89 -0.42
CA ALA A 305 2.02 18.78 -0.41
C ALA A 305 2.54 18.61 -1.84
N SER A 306 3.77 19.06 -2.11
CA SER A 306 4.50 18.57 -3.28
C SER A 306 4.94 17.12 -3.06
N ALA A 307 5.14 16.37 -4.11
CA ALA A 307 5.69 15.02 -3.98
C ALA A 307 7.12 15.05 -3.42
N THR A 308 7.92 16.03 -3.79
CA THR A 308 9.28 16.24 -3.28
C THR A 308 9.32 16.51 -1.78
N ASP A 309 8.29 17.17 -1.23
CA ASP A 309 8.18 17.42 0.22
C ASP A 309 7.65 16.22 1.00
N ALA A 310 6.75 15.43 0.39
CA ALA A 310 5.95 14.45 1.09
C ALA A 310 6.40 12.99 0.87
N ILE A 311 6.92 12.66 -0.31
CA ILE A 311 7.30 11.28 -0.71
C ILE A 311 8.83 11.12 -0.71
N ARG A 312 9.57 12.08 -1.28
CA ARG A 312 11.04 12.18 -1.21
C ARG A 312 11.82 11.02 -1.84
N GLU A 313 11.24 10.30 -2.77
CA GLU A 313 11.89 9.12 -3.39
C GLU A 313 12.93 9.46 -4.46
N GLY A 314 12.95 10.68 -4.99
CA GLY A 314 13.94 11.09 -5.98
C GLY A 314 13.59 12.35 -6.76
N SER A 315 14.57 12.87 -7.53
CA SER A 315 14.42 14.07 -8.35
C SER A 315 13.41 13.94 -9.49
N TRP A 316 13.08 12.71 -9.91
CA TRP A 316 12.09 12.42 -10.95
C TRP A 316 10.65 12.83 -10.56
N MET A 317 10.40 13.08 -9.26
CA MET A 317 9.14 13.64 -8.75
C MET A 317 9.06 15.15 -8.87
N ASP A 318 10.17 15.83 -9.15
CA ASP A 318 10.19 17.29 -9.31
C ASP A 318 9.65 17.70 -10.70
N ILE A 319 8.35 17.48 -10.87
CA ILE A 319 7.61 17.80 -12.09
C ILE A 319 6.38 18.62 -11.76
N ALA A 320 5.99 19.49 -12.69
CA ALA A 320 4.86 20.39 -12.50
C ALA A 320 3.57 19.70 -12.01
N PRO A 321 3.15 18.53 -12.55
CA PRO A 321 1.95 17.84 -12.06
C PRO A 321 1.99 17.40 -10.61
N LEU A 322 3.17 17.21 -10.02
CA LEU A 322 3.34 16.69 -8.65
C LEU A 322 3.76 17.76 -7.63
N ASN A 323 4.11 18.97 -8.11
CA ASN A 323 4.59 20.08 -7.27
C ASN A 323 3.60 21.24 -7.20
N VAL A 324 2.32 20.95 -7.25
CA VAL A 324 1.23 21.94 -7.24
C VAL A 324 1.04 22.52 -5.85
N VAL A 325 1.98 23.36 -5.44
CA VAL A 325 1.93 24.01 -4.14
C VAL A 325 1.90 25.51 -4.34
N SER A 326 0.76 26.05 -4.80
CA SER A 326 0.56 27.50 -4.83
C SER A 326 -0.45 27.93 -3.77
N ALA A 327 -0.33 29.17 -3.29
CA ALA A 327 -1.33 29.78 -2.43
C ALA A 327 -2.73 29.79 -3.06
N GLN A 328 -2.82 29.75 -4.39
CA GLN A 328 -4.07 29.62 -5.14
C GLN A 328 -4.68 28.21 -5.01
N ASN A 329 -3.86 27.17 -4.89
CA ASN A 329 -4.34 25.81 -4.63
C ASN A 329 -4.75 25.59 -3.18
N ALA A 330 -4.25 26.39 -2.24
CA ALA A 330 -4.73 26.44 -0.86
C ALA A 330 -6.16 26.96 -0.73
N ARG A 331 -6.69 27.66 -1.75
CA ARG A 331 -8.10 28.07 -1.83
C ARG A 331 -9.07 26.92 -2.11
N ALA A 332 -8.57 25.73 -2.37
CA ALA A 332 -9.37 24.48 -2.36
C ALA A 332 -9.79 24.07 -0.94
N LYS A 333 -9.84 25.00 0.02
CA LYS A 333 -10.30 24.76 1.40
C LYS A 333 -11.63 24.02 1.47
N ASP A 334 -12.49 24.23 0.46
CA ASP A 334 -13.87 23.76 0.51
C ASP A 334 -14.04 22.31 0.04
N CYS A 335 -13.11 21.75 -0.74
CA CYS A 335 -13.30 20.44 -1.36
C CYS A 335 -13.23 19.27 -0.37
N CYS A 336 -12.40 19.32 0.66
CA CYS A 336 -12.25 18.22 1.62
C CYS A 336 -12.56 18.58 3.08
N GLU A 337 -13.18 19.74 3.32
CA GLU A 337 -13.50 20.21 4.68
C GLU A 337 -14.52 19.30 5.40
N LYS A 338 -15.38 18.62 4.63
CA LYS A 338 -16.34 17.64 5.13
C LYS A 338 -15.75 16.26 5.39
N ALA A 339 -14.45 16.04 5.10
CA ALA A 339 -13.80 14.78 5.39
C ALA A 339 -13.75 14.54 6.91
N PRO A 340 -14.04 13.33 7.41
CA PRO A 340 -13.97 13.02 8.85
C PRO A 340 -12.59 13.31 9.45
N THR A 341 -11.55 13.26 8.61
CA THR A 341 -10.16 13.51 9.00
C THR A 341 -9.66 14.89 8.59
N ALA A 342 -10.55 15.80 8.17
CA ALA A 342 -10.17 17.17 7.81
C ALA A 342 -9.45 17.88 8.98
N ARG A 343 -9.90 17.63 10.20
CA ARG A 343 -9.28 18.11 11.44
C ARG A 343 -9.29 17.01 12.49
N TRP A 344 -8.19 16.87 13.22
CA TRP A 344 -8.05 15.88 14.28
C TRP A 344 -7.04 16.36 15.32
N LYS A 345 -6.99 15.69 16.46
CA LYS A 345 -6.14 16.06 17.59
C LYS A 345 -5.61 14.79 18.25
N VAL A 346 -4.32 14.80 18.57
CA VAL A 346 -3.65 13.78 19.39
C VAL A 346 -2.96 14.48 20.55
N THR A 347 -3.13 13.94 21.76
CA THR A 347 -2.44 14.44 22.96
C THR A 347 -1.73 13.28 23.62
N LEU A 348 -0.42 13.43 23.83
CA LEU A 348 0.43 12.42 24.45
C LEU A 348 1.18 13.03 25.66
N PRO A 349 1.46 12.25 26.71
CA PRO A 349 2.49 12.61 27.68
C PRO A 349 3.83 12.82 26.95
N ILE A 350 4.62 13.81 27.34
CA ILE A 350 5.92 14.10 26.71
C ILE A 350 6.86 12.89 26.82
N ALA A 351 6.82 12.16 27.94
CA ALA A 351 7.61 10.94 28.11
C ALA A 351 7.25 9.87 27.06
N GLU A 352 5.97 9.67 26.79
CA GLU A 352 5.49 8.71 25.77
C GLU A 352 5.87 9.17 24.36
N PHE A 353 5.69 10.45 24.05
CA PHE A 353 6.12 11.02 22.78
C PHE A 353 7.62 10.80 22.54
N THR A 354 8.46 11.11 23.54
CA THR A 354 9.90 10.89 23.49
C THR A 354 10.25 9.41 23.32
N ARG A 355 9.58 8.53 24.07
CA ARG A 355 9.79 7.08 23.98
C ARG A 355 9.51 6.54 22.56
N ARG A 356 8.41 6.98 21.95
CA ARG A 356 8.06 6.58 20.57
C ARG A 356 9.08 7.07 19.55
N LEU A 357 9.50 8.35 19.66
CA LEU A 357 10.56 8.89 18.80
C LEU A 357 11.86 8.07 18.90
N ASN A 358 12.28 7.74 20.12
CA ASN A 358 13.53 7.00 20.35
C ASN A 358 13.41 5.54 19.85
N ALA A 359 12.26 4.88 20.06
CA ALA A 359 12.03 3.53 19.56
C ALA A 359 12.11 3.48 18.04
N TRP A 360 11.39 4.37 17.35
CA TRP A 360 11.46 4.49 15.90
C TRP A 360 12.88 4.84 15.42
N ALA A 361 13.56 5.76 16.11
CA ALA A 361 14.92 6.15 15.78
C ALA A 361 15.92 4.99 15.87
N GLN A 362 15.77 4.10 16.85
CA GLN A 362 16.58 2.89 16.98
C GLN A 362 16.35 1.93 15.84
N GLU A 363 15.09 1.70 15.48
CA GLU A 363 14.71 0.83 14.35
C GLU A 363 15.25 1.37 13.03
N GLU A 364 15.23 2.69 12.83
CA GLU A 364 15.70 3.38 11.62
C GLU A 364 17.21 3.67 11.60
N GLY A 365 17.93 3.36 12.68
CA GLY A 365 19.35 3.69 12.81
C GLY A 365 19.64 5.19 12.87
N ARG A 366 18.66 6.02 13.27
CA ARG A 366 18.76 7.48 13.41
C ARG A 366 19.45 7.86 14.72
N LYS A 367 20.77 7.77 14.74
CA LYS A 367 21.60 8.05 15.92
C LYS A 367 21.43 9.47 16.47
N ASP A 368 21.15 10.43 15.60
CA ASP A 368 20.86 11.83 15.96
C ASP A 368 19.66 11.96 16.88
N LEU A 369 18.61 11.17 16.66
CA LEU A 369 17.39 11.17 17.48
C LEU A 369 17.54 10.36 18.77
N THR A 370 18.28 9.25 18.76
CA THR A 370 18.48 8.44 19.97
C THR A 370 19.32 9.16 21.04
N GLN A 371 19.97 10.27 20.69
CA GLN A 371 20.72 11.12 21.62
C GLN A 371 19.84 12.17 22.31
N LEU A 372 18.60 12.38 21.85
CA LEU A 372 17.69 13.30 22.52
C LEU A 372 17.22 12.70 23.85
N ALA A 373 17.37 13.48 24.91
CA ALA A 373 16.74 13.23 26.20
C ALA A 373 15.22 13.50 26.10
N THR A 374 14.57 13.89 27.18
CA THR A 374 13.14 14.25 27.11
C THR A 374 12.92 15.48 26.24
N VAL A 375 12.04 15.32 25.22
CA VAL A 375 11.69 16.43 24.30
C VAL A 375 11.07 17.58 25.09
N LYS A 376 11.54 18.80 24.86
CA LYS A 376 11.04 20.03 25.48
C LYS A 376 10.36 20.97 24.50
N SER A 377 10.69 20.88 23.21
CA SER A 377 10.06 21.70 22.18
C SER A 377 10.02 20.99 20.83
N MET A 378 9.02 21.35 20.05
CA MET A 378 8.86 20.99 18.65
C MET A 378 8.24 22.18 17.94
N VAL A 379 8.90 22.66 16.89
CA VAL A 379 8.44 23.80 16.08
C VAL A 379 8.48 23.44 14.61
N VAL A 380 7.62 24.06 13.81
CA VAL A 380 7.69 23.97 12.35
C VAL A 380 8.97 24.64 11.89
N ALA A 381 9.89 23.91 11.29
CA ALA A 381 11.15 24.44 10.77
C ALA A 381 10.98 24.94 9.33
N GLN A 382 10.16 24.27 8.53
CA GLN A 382 9.89 24.62 7.14
C GLN A 382 8.43 24.33 6.83
N ALA A 383 7.79 25.24 6.10
CA ALA A 383 6.45 25.06 5.54
C ALA A 383 6.47 25.38 4.04
N ASN A 384 5.60 24.74 3.28
CA ASN A 384 5.44 25.01 1.86
C ASN A 384 4.58 26.29 1.64
N PRO A 385 4.50 26.83 0.39
CA PRO A 385 3.72 28.03 0.09
C PRO A 385 2.22 27.95 0.43
N ALA A 386 1.66 26.74 0.57
CA ALA A 386 0.28 26.53 1.02
C ALA A 386 0.14 26.55 2.55
N GLY A 387 1.23 26.73 3.30
CA GLY A 387 1.27 26.74 4.75
C GLY A 387 1.25 25.35 5.39
N ARG A 388 1.49 24.28 4.61
CA ARG A 388 1.63 22.92 5.13
C ARG A 388 3.05 22.73 5.69
N PRO A 389 3.22 22.23 6.93
CA PRO A 389 4.53 21.88 7.45
C PRO A 389 5.23 20.82 6.61
N VAL A 390 6.50 21.06 6.29
CA VAL A 390 7.39 20.15 5.58
C VAL A 390 8.34 19.46 6.55
N SER A 391 8.92 20.24 7.47
CA SER A 391 9.82 19.70 8.48
C SER A 391 9.63 20.37 9.85
N PHE A 392 10.07 19.66 10.87
CA PHE A 392 10.01 20.08 12.26
C PHE A 392 11.39 20.06 12.90
N LYS A 393 11.67 21.02 13.76
CA LYS A 393 12.82 21.02 14.67
C LYS A 393 12.34 20.56 16.02
N ILE A 394 12.92 19.46 16.52
CA ILE A 394 12.63 18.87 17.83
C ILE A 394 13.85 19.07 18.71
N SER A 395 13.66 19.48 19.98
CA SER A 395 14.76 19.75 20.92
C SER A 395 14.44 19.28 22.33
N ASP A 396 15.48 18.80 23.03
CA ASP A 396 15.48 18.52 24.47
C ASP A 396 16.00 19.67 25.31
N GLY A 397 16.30 20.81 24.67
CA GLY A 397 16.87 22.01 25.29
C GLY A 397 18.40 22.07 25.27
N LYS A 398 19.09 20.98 24.92
CA LYS A 398 20.54 20.92 24.70
C LYS A 398 20.87 20.62 23.24
N SER A 399 20.20 19.65 22.67
CA SER A 399 20.35 19.19 21.29
C SER A 399 19.08 19.42 20.50
N HIS A 400 19.17 19.38 19.17
CA HIS A 400 18.01 19.45 18.30
C HIS A 400 18.20 18.57 17.06
N VAL A 401 17.09 18.08 16.51
CA VAL A 401 17.04 17.24 15.32
C VAL A 401 15.92 17.71 14.41
N ALA A 402 16.12 17.60 13.11
CA ALA A 402 15.09 17.84 12.09
C ALA A 402 14.37 16.54 11.72
N LEU A 403 13.04 16.59 11.68
CA LEU A 403 12.18 15.52 11.18
C LEU A 403 11.30 16.04 10.05
N TRP A 404 11.13 15.22 9.01
CA TRP A 404 10.15 15.49 7.97
C TRP A 404 8.74 15.14 8.45
N GLY A 405 7.77 15.99 8.09
CA GLY A 405 6.43 15.90 8.66
C GLY A 405 5.61 14.72 8.14
N SER A 406 5.66 14.46 6.84
CA SER A 406 4.77 13.46 6.21
C SER A 406 5.11 12.03 6.60
N GLU A 407 6.39 11.73 6.72
CA GLU A 407 6.88 10.38 6.94
C GLU A 407 7.51 10.23 8.30
N ASP A 408 8.69 10.84 8.53
CA ASP A 408 9.44 10.63 9.76
C ASP A 408 8.60 10.88 11.03
N LEU A 409 7.97 12.06 11.13
CA LEU A 409 7.19 12.40 12.30
C LEU A 409 5.97 11.49 12.48
N ARG A 410 5.26 11.20 11.38
CA ARG A 410 4.07 10.35 11.42
C ARG A 410 4.43 8.94 11.84
N TYR A 411 5.48 8.36 11.26
CA TYR A 411 5.93 7.02 11.63
C TYR A 411 6.48 6.97 13.05
N ALA A 412 7.31 7.92 13.43
CA ALA A 412 7.88 7.98 14.76
C ALA A 412 6.81 8.09 15.86
N VAL A 413 5.80 8.95 15.67
CA VAL A 413 4.72 9.10 16.67
C VAL A 413 3.78 7.90 16.66
N ASN A 414 3.59 7.25 15.51
CA ASN A 414 2.72 6.08 15.39
C ASN A 414 3.41 4.78 15.84
N ALA A 415 4.73 4.77 15.96
CA ALA A 415 5.48 3.63 16.49
C ALA A 415 5.03 3.29 17.91
N GLY A 416 4.56 2.04 18.11
CA GLY A 416 4.05 1.58 19.41
C GLY A 416 2.75 2.23 19.86
N ALA A 417 2.00 2.87 18.97
CA ALA A 417 0.65 3.37 19.27
C ALA A 417 -0.30 2.19 19.51
N THR A 418 -1.16 2.29 20.52
CA THR A 418 -2.08 1.23 20.92
C THR A 418 -3.49 1.39 20.35
N GLY A 419 -3.77 2.53 19.70
CA GLY A 419 -5.09 2.79 19.13
C GLY A 419 -5.12 3.97 18.13
N SER A 420 -6.24 4.12 17.43
CA SER A 420 -6.41 5.17 16.42
C SER A 420 -6.48 6.58 17.01
N LYS A 421 -6.77 6.71 18.32
CA LYS A 421 -6.88 8.00 19.02
C LYS A 421 -5.54 8.66 19.30
N ASP A 422 -4.47 7.88 19.34
CA ASP A 422 -3.11 8.33 19.64
C ASP A 422 -2.14 8.19 18.43
N THR A 423 -2.72 8.09 17.22
CA THR A 423 -1.98 8.04 15.95
C THR A 423 -2.18 9.31 15.12
N LEU A 424 -1.10 9.78 14.51
CA LEU A 424 -1.15 10.88 13.53
C LEU A 424 -1.70 10.36 12.21
N LYS A 425 -2.68 11.07 11.66
CA LYS A 425 -3.25 10.71 10.36
C LYS A 425 -2.46 11.31 9.18
N SER A 426 -1.72 12.38 9.42
CA SER A 426 -0.83 13.05 8.44
C SER A 426 0.32 13.75 9.15
N GLY A 427 1.31 14.22 8.40
CA GLY A 427 2.34 15.13 8.91
C GLY A 427 1.92 16.60 8.96
N PHE A 428 0.68 16.93 8.59
CA PHE A 428 0.18 18.30 8.69
C PHE A 428 -0.30 18.58 10.12
N VAL A 429 0.62 18.90 11.00
CA VAL A 429 0.34 19.11 12.44
C VAL A 429 0.89 20.46 12.96
N SER A 430 0.21 20.99 13.95
CA SER A 430 0.65 22.14 14.75
C SER A 430 0.88 21.66 16.18
N PRO A 431 2.15 21.62 16.66
CA PRO A 431 2.46 21.15 18.00
C PRO A 431 2.22 22.23 19.05
N ARG A 432 1.71 21.82 20.22
CA ARG A 432 1.61 22.66 21.42
C ARG A 432 2.09 21.87 22.64
N PHE A 433 2.92 22.49 23.44
CA PHE A 433 3.40 21.94 24.72
C PHE A 433 2.61 22.56 25.86
N ASP A 434 2.19 21.72 26.79
CA ASP A 434 1.48 22.10 28.01
C ASP A 434 2.07 21.29 29.17
N GLY A 435 3.08 21.85 29.84
CA GLY A 435 3.75 21.20 30.96
C GLY A 435 4.26 19.81 30.67
N SER A 436 3.48 18.80 31.00
CA SER A 436 3.83 17.37 30.82
C SER A 436 3.31 16.71 29.54
N LYS A 437 2.57 17.44 28.71
CA LYS A 437 1.92 16.92 27.53
C LYS A 437 2.29 17.68 26.26
N ILE A 438 2.28 16.96 25.13
CA ILE A 438 2.28 17.52 23.80
C ILE A 438 0.93 17.28 23.15
N THR A 439 0.34 18.32 22.58
CA THR A 439 -0.86 18.27 21.77
C THR A 439 -0.48 18.54 20.32
N LEU A 440 -0.84 17.62 19.42
CA LEU A 440 -0.64 17.69 17.99
C LEU A 440 -2.01 17.91 17.32
N GLU A 441 -2.30 19.16 16.93
CA GLU A 441 -3.51 19.50 16.18
C GLU A 441 -3.23 19.27 14.69
N GLY A 442 -3.93 18.29 14.10
CA GLY A 442 -3.64 17.83 12.76
C GLY A 442 -4.75 18.11 11.76
N ARG A 443 -4.39 18.07 10.47
CA ARG A 443 -5.28 18.27 9.34
C ARG A 443 -5.02 17.24 8.25
N GLY A 444 -6.09 16.68 7.68
CA GLY A 444 -6.00 15.74 6.59
C GLY A 444 -5.55 14.33 6.99
N HIS A 445 -5.44 13.45 6.00
CA HIS A 445 -5.06 12.05 6.15
C HIS A 445 -4.19 11.60 4.96
N GLY A 446 -3.02 11.03 5.25
CA GLY A 446 -2.01 10.62 4.28
C GLY A 446 -0.99 11.73 3.98
N HIS A 447 -0.20 11.53 2.94
CA HIS A 447 0.93 12.40 2.57
C HIS A 447 0.51 13.75 1.97
N GLY A 448 -0.66 13.83 1.33
CA GLY A 448 -1.20 15.07 0.78
C GLY A 448 -0.68 15.48 -0.60
N ALA A 449 0.20 14.69 -1.22
CA ALA A 449 0.66 14.92 -2.60
C ALA A 449 -0.32 14.34 -3.62
N GLY A 450 -0.44 14.99 -4.77
CA GLY A 450 -1.32 14.59 -5.86
C GLY A 450 -2.81 14.71 -5.54
N MET A 451 -3.62 13.72 -5.93
CA MET A 451 -5.07 13.79 -5.80
C MET A 451 -5.55 13.59 -4.37
N CYS A 452 -6.37 14.53 -3.89
CA CYS A 452 -7.15 14.38 -2.65
C CYS A 452 -8.45 13.64 -2.96
N GLN A 453 -8.63 12.42 -2.41
CA GLN A 453 -9.81 11.58 -2.69
C GLN A 453 -11.11 12.25 -2.26
N PHE A 454 -11.19 12.83 -1.06
CA PHE A 454 -12.36 13.60 -0.62
C PHE A 454 -12.59 14.85 -1.47
N GLY A 455 -11.53 15.46 -1.99
CA GLY A 455 -11.63 16.59 -2.90
C GLY A 455 -12.16 16.17 -4.28
N ALA A 456 -11.71 15.04 -4.81
CA ALA A 456 -12.23 14.45 -6.05
C ALA A 456 -13.72 14.14 -5.94
N GLU A 457 -14.15 13.56 -4.81
CA GLU A 457 -15.56 13.31 -4.52
C GLU A 457 -16.38 14.61 -4.45
N ALA A 458 -15.90 15.64 -3.77
CA ALA A 458 -16.60 16.92 -3.70
C ALA A 458 -16.75 17.56 -5.09
N MET A 459 -15.73 17.46 -5.93
CA MET A 459 -15.77 17.94 -7.32
C MET A 459 -16.75 17.12 -8.18
N GLY A 460 -16.73 15.79 -8.07
CA GLY A 460 -17.66 14.92 -8.78
C GLY A 460 -19.11 15.18 -8.40
N LYS A 461 -19.41 15.40 -7.10
CA LYS A 461 -20.73 15.83 -6.62
C LYS A 461 -21.13 17.22 -7.15
N ALA A 462 -20.17 18.09 -7.42
CA ALA A 462 -20.40 19.40 -8.03
C ALA A 462 -20.51 19.33 -9.56
N GLY A 463 -20.62 18.13 -10.17
CA GLY A 463 -20.79 17.93 -11.60
C GLY A 463 -19.53 18.03 -12.44
N ARG A 464 -18.34 17.96 -11.81
CA ARG A 464 -17.07 17.90 -12.55
C ARG A 464 -16.81 16.48 -13.01
N ASP A 465 -16.45 16.31 -14.28
CA ASP A 465 -16.03 15.01 -14.82
C ASP A 465 -14.61 14.63 -14.36
N HIS A 466 -14.23 13.37 -14.59
CA HIS A 466 -12.93 12.85 -14.15
C HIS A 466 -11.75 13.58 -14.82
N ARG A 467 -11.90 14.09 -16.05
CA ARG A 467 -10.84 14.85 -16.74
C ARG A 467 -10.59 16.21 -16.08
N GLN A 468 -11.66 16.90 -15.69
CA GLN A 468 -11.58 18.15 -14.94
C GLN A 468 -10.99 17.95 -13.54
N ILE A 469 -11.34 16.83 -12.89
CA ILE A 469 -10.78 16.45 -11.58
C ILE A 469 -9.28 16.18 -11.71
N LEU A 470 -8.87 15.35 -12.67
CA LEU A 470 -7.47 15.02 -12.90
C LEU A 470 -6.63 16.24 -13.29
N ALA A 471 -7.14 17.10 -14.18
CA ALA A 471 -6.49 18.36 -14.55
C ALA A 471 -6.27 19.30 -13.36
N ARG A 472 -7.16 19.27 -12.37
CA ARG A 472 -7.02 20.02 -11.11
C ARG A 472 -5.88 19.51 -10.25
N TYR A 473 -5.73 18.19 -10.13
CA TYR A 473 -4.78 17.57 -9.21
C TYR A 473 -3.41 17.27 -9.83
N TYR A 474 -3.36 17.17 -11.16
CA TYR A 474 -2.14 16.92 -11.93
C TYR A 474 -2.01 17.91 -13.09
N PRO A 475 -1.90 19.22 -12.78
CA PRO A 475 -1.88 20.26 -13.82
C PRO A 475 -0.70 20.10 -14.77
N GLY A 476 -0.96 20.37 -16.04
CA GLY A 476 0.01 20.21 -17.11
C GLY A 476 0.16 18.77 -17.62
N SER A 477 -0.41 17.78 -16.93
CA SER A 477 -0.50 16.41 -17.49
C SER A 477 -1.65 16.29 -18.50
N THR A 478 -1.54 15.32 -19.39
CA THR A 478 -2.58 14.93 -20.33
C THR A 478 -3.01 13.48 -20.07
N ILE A 479 -4.26 13.13 -20.39
CA ILE A 479 -4.73 11.75 -20.39
C ILE A 479 -4.38 11.14 -21.72
N ALA A 480 -3.58 10.08 -21.71
CA ALA A 480 -3.26 9.25 -22.85
C ALA A 480 -3.99 7.90 -22.74
N GLN A 481 -4.04 7.19 -23.85
CA GLN A 481 -4.69 5.88 -23.98
C GLN A 481 -3.63 4.83 -24.29
N MET A 482 -3.58 3.74 -23.52
CA MET A 482 -2.78 2.59 -23.91
C MET A 482 -3.29 2.05 -25.26
N PRO A 483 -2.40 1.66 -26.17
CA PRO A 483 -2.82 0.93 -27.35
C PRO A 483 -3.65 -0.28 -26.92
N SER A 484 -4.83 -0.45 -27.49
CA SER A 484 -5.62 -1.66 -27.32
C SER A 484 -4.81 -2.80 -27.95
N GLY A 485 -4.04 -3.50 -27.14
CA GLY A 485 -3.39 -4.73 -27.54
C GLY A 485 -4.50 -5.71 -27.95
N GLY A 486 -4.52 -6.07 -29.22
CA GLY A 486 -5.29 -7.23 -29.65
C GLY A 486 -4.92 -8.38 -28.72
N ALA A 487 -5.92 -9.16 -28.28
CA ALA A 487 -5.72 -10.35 -27.49
C ALA A 487 -4.49 -11.08 -28.02
N ALA A 488 -3.53 -11.40 -27.15
CA ALA A 488 -2.34 -12.13 -27.52
C ALA A 488 -2.81 -13.36 -28.33
N ALA A 489 -2.57 -13.33 -29.63
CA ALA A 489 -2.79 -14.48 -30.47
C ALA A 489 -1.93 -15.59 -29.86
N SER A 490 -2.54 -16.67 -29.45
CA SER A 490 -1.87 -17.87 -29.03
C SER A 490 -0.98 -18.35 -30.20
N THR A 491 0.30 -17.99 -30.13
CA THR A 491 1.32 -18.57 -31.00
C THR A 491 1.63 -19.97 -30.47
N ASP A 492 0.80 -20.92 -30.83
CA ASP A 492 1.13 -22.31 -30.78
C ASP A 492 0.51 -23.00 -32.00
N GLN A 493 1.04 -22.69 -33.18
CA GLN A 493 1.01 -23.59 -34.31
C GLN A 493 2.38 -24.29 -34.42
N ALA A 494 2.62 -25.24 -33.52
CA ALA A 494 3.57 -26.29 -33.78
C ALA A 494 2.89 -27.25 -34.77
N SER A 495 3.25 -27.12 -36.04
CA SER A 495 2.92 -28.07 -37.11
C SER A 495 3.33 -29.49 -36.72
N MET A 496 2.36 -30.37 -36.60
CA MET A 496 2.57 -31.82 -36.57
C MET A 496 3.07 -32.27 -37.96
N PRO A 497 4.16 -33.03 -38.08
CA PRO A 497 4.51 -33.65 -39.36
C PRO A 497 3.54 -34.81 -39.64
N ALA A 498 3.01 -34.82 -40.86
CA ALA A 498 2.26 -35.95 -41.40
C ALA A 498 3.18 -37.17 -41.47
N GLY A 499 2.86 -38.18 -40.67
CA GLY A 499 3.49 -39.49 -40.74
C GLY A 499 2.78 -40.37 -41.79
N ARG A 500 3.56 -40.95 -42.66
CA ARG A 500 3.20 -42.13 -43.41
C ARG A 500 3.31 -43.36 -42.54
#